data_13d89f990e0902c374061329ab7d695c
#
_entry.id   13d89f990e0902c374061329ab7d695c
#
_cell.length_a   1.000
_cell.length_b   1.000
_cell.length_c   1.000
_cell.angle_alpha   90.00
_cell.angle_beta   90.00
_cell.angle_gamma   90.00
#
_symmetry.space_group_name_H-M   'P 1'
#
loop_
_entity.id
_entity.type
_entity.pdbx_description
1 polymer ?
#
loop_
_entity_poly.entity_id
_entity_poly.type
_entity_poly.pdbx_seq_one_letter_code
_entity_poly.pdbx_strand_id
1 'polypeptide(L)'
;RGEMTKEDLVFKQTGDSIVGTNYIRPSAAQKVTGTWDFGADDALKMPEGTLRLALTQAKVSHANILSIDTTEAEGMPGVFRVITAKDIKAAGGTNKINGLVMLPKHNKTDGFERPVLCDEKIFQFGDAIAIVAADTEEHARAAADAVKVEIEELPAYMNAMDAIAPDAAEIHPGVPNAFFETNCIKGPDFDWDSIPDSQQVEIESYCSRQPHLHLEPDCGYGYIDEDGMITVHSKSIGIHLHMPMIADGIGVPMENLRIVQNHAGGTFGYKFSPTNEALIGAAVKILERPVSLVFNQFQNITYTGKRSPAFMN
;
A
#
# COMPACT_ATOMS: atom_id res chain seq x y z
N ARG A 1 1.31 -27.36 32.88
CA ARG A 1 1.83 -27.27 31.47
C ARG A 1 3.35 -27.31 31.63
N GLY A 2 4.03 -28.38 31.13
CA GLY A 2 5.48 -28.47 31.20
C GLY A 2 6.15 -27.38 30.36
N GLU A 3 7.27 -26.84 30.83
CA GLU A 3 8.11 -25.95 30.04
C GLU A 3 8.61 -26.71 28.82
N MET A 4 8.36 -26.12 27.63
CA MET A 4 8.88 -26.64 26.37
C MET A 4 10.38 -26.34 26.31
N THR A 5 11.19 -27.36 26.24
CA THR A 5 12.66 -27.22 26.19
C THR A 5 13.13 -26.92 24.76
N LYS A 6 14.37 -26.43 24.60
CA LYS A 6 14.96 -26.27 23.26
C LYS A 6 15.01 -27.57 22.48
N GLU A 7 15.12 -28.72 23.17
CA GLU A 7 15.14 -30.04 22.56
C GLU A 7 13.78 -30.47 22.02
N ASP A 8 12.68 -29.98 22.63
CA ASP A 8 11.33 -30.20 22.15
C ASP A 8 11.06 -29.44 20.84
N LEU A 9 11.86 -28.41 20.56
CA LEU A 9 11.75 -27.56 19.36
C LEU A 9 12.67 -28.03 18.22
N VAL A 10 13.51 -29.03 18.46
CA VAL A 10 14.44 -29.57 17.46
C VAL A 10 13.70 -30.58 16.57
N PHE A 11 13.89 -30.42 15.27
CA PHE A 11 13.41 -31.38 14.28
C PHE A 11 13.99 -32.77 14.56
N LYS A 12 13.15 -33.72 14.84
CA LYS A 12 13.53 -35.14 14.95
C LYS A 12 13.16 -35.82 13.62
N GLN A 13 14.16 -36.03 12.78
CA GLN A 13 13.98 -36.80 11.56
C GLN A 13 13.68 -38.27 11.93
N THR A 14 12.56 -38.78 11.45
CA THR A 14 12.19 -40.17 11.56
C THR A 14 12.31 -40.81 10.18
N GLY A 15 13.37 -41.62 9.98
CA GLY A 15 13.67 -42.24 8.68
C GLY A 15 14.49 -41.32 7.76
N ASP A 16 14.64 -41.72 6.50
CA ASP A 16 15.50 -41.06 5.52
C ASP A 16 14.84 -39.90 4.78
N SER A 17 13.55 -39.64 5.03
CA SER A 17 12.77 -38.56 4.38
C SER A 17 12.33 -37.50 5.37
N ILE A 18 12.49 -36.22 4.96
CA ILE A 18 11.97 -35.07 5.69
C ILE A 18 10.48 -34.88 5.37
N VAL A 19 10.07 -35.30 4.19
CA VAL A 19 8.68 -35.19 3.73
C VAL A 19 7.77 -36.14 4.53
N GLY A 20 6.69 -35.64 5.06
CA GLY A 20 5.75 -36.41 5.89
C GLY A 20 6.08 -36.46 7.36
N THR A 21 7.12 -35.79 7.82
CA THR A 21 7.46 -35.67 9.25
C THR A 21 6.88 -34.39 9.88
N ASN A 22 6.62 -34.46 11.20
CA ASN A 22 6.21 -33.26 11.95
C ASN A 22 7.43 -32.38 12.20
N TYR A 23 7.49 -31.24 11.49
CA TYR A 23 8.54 -30.26 11.66
C TYR A 23 8.00 -29.04 12.41
N ILE A 24 8.60 -28.71 13.53
CA ILE A 24 8.24 -27.50 14.26
C ILE A 24 8.83 -26.29 13.54
N ARG A 25 7.95 -25.33 13.19
CA ARG A 25 8.37 -24.09 12.55
C ARG A 25 9.44 -23.40 13.39
N PRO A 26 10.62 -23.01 12.84
CA PRO A 26 11.72 -22.39 13.60
C PRO A 26 11.31 -21.14 14.38
N SER A 27 10.37 -20.34 13.85
CA SER A 27 9.87 -19.13 14.51
C SER A 27 8.73 -19.37 15.51
N ALA A 28 8.31 -20.62 15.75
CA ALA A 28 7.12 -20.90 16.55
C ALA A 28 7.32 -20.49 18.02
N ALA A 29 8.45 -20.84 18.62
CA ALA A 29 8.75 -20.53 20.02
C ALA A 29 8.75 -19.01 20.26
N GLN A 30 9.46 -18.26 19.43
CA GLN A 30 9.53 -16.79 19.55
C GLN A 30 8.17 -16.13 19.40
N LYS A 31 7.33 -16.62 18.49
CA LYS A 31 5.96 -16.11 18.31
C LYS A 31 5.05 -16.40 19.51
N VAL A 32 5.16 -17.60 20.07
CA VAL A 32 4.36 -18.00 21.25
C VAL A 32 4.80 -17.26 22.51
N THR A 33 6.09 -16.98 22.64
CA THR A 33 6.66 -16.25 23.80
C THR A 33 6.62 -14.73 23.65
N GLY A 34 6.22 -14.20 22.47
CA GLY A 34 6.16 -12.76 22.20
C GLY A 34 7.54 -12.10 22.03
N THR A 35 8.57 -12.89 21.71
CA THR A 35 9.94 -12.38 21.47
C THR A 35 10.26 -12.21 19.97
N TRP A 36 9.29 -12.45 19.11
CA TRP A 36 9.44 -12.26 17.67
C TRP A 36 9.05 -10.85 17.30
N ASP A 37 9.96 -10.09 16.70
CA ASP A 37 9.68 -8.76 16.19
C ASP A 37 9.04 -8.84 14.80
N PHE A 38 7.99 -8.06 14.61
CA PHE A 38 7.37 -7.78 13.31
C PHE A 38 7.82 -6.40 12.81
N GLY A 39 7.42 -6.03 11.60
CA GLY A 39 7.88 -4.80 10.97
C GLY A 39 7.51 -3.52 11.74
N ALA A 40 6.37 -3.52 12.45
CA ALA A 40 6.00 -2.40 13.32
C ALA A 40 6.90 -2.29 14.56
N ASP A 41 7.30 -3.43 15.14
CA ASP A 41 8.22 -3.44 16.29
C ASP A 41 9.59 -2.90 15.89
N ASP A 42 10.10 -3.33 14.71
CA ASP A 42 11.36 -2.83 14.17
C ASP A 42 11.30 -1.31 13.90
N ALA A 43 10.21 -0.82 13.32
CA ALA A 43 10.02 0.60 13.03
C ALA A 43 9.96 1.47 14.31
N LEU A 44 9.40 0.94 15.39
CA LEU A 44 9.34 1.62 16.69
C LEU A 44 10.69 1.62 17.42
N LYS A 45 11.54 0.62 17.18
CA LYS A 45 12.88 0.45 17.77
C LYS A 45 13.99 1.20 17.04
N MET A 46 13.66 1.96 16.01
CA MET A 46 14.64 2.76 15.28
C MET A 46 15.39 3.71 16.22
N PRO A 47 16.70 4.00 15.94
CA PRO A 47 17.53 4.83 16.80
C PRO A 47 16.93 6.20 17.12
N GLU A 48 17.38 6.80 18.22
CA GLU A 48 17.09 8.19 18.55
C GLU A 48 17.49 9.13 17.40
N GLY A 49 16.66 10.15 17.15
CA GLY A 49 16.84 11.06 16.02
C GLY A 49 16.21 10.58 14.71
N THR A 50 15.63 9.38 14.66
CA THR A 50 14.77 8.94 13.57
C THR A 50 13.49 9.77 13.54
N LEU A 51 13.17 10.39 12.39
CA LEU A 51 11.95 11.16 12.23
C LEU A 51 10.73 10.24 12.11
N ARG A 52 9.64 10.62 12.77
CA ARG A 52 8.37 9.93 12.70
C ARG A 52 7.53 10.57 11.60
N LEU A 53 6.96 9.73 10.75
CA LEU A 53 6.12 10.18 9.64
C LEU A 53 4.64 10.01 9.97
N ALA A 54 3.84 11.00 9.56
CA ALA A 54 2.39 10.90 9.53
C ALA A 54 1.85 11.42 8.19
N LEU A 55 0.65 10.99 7.80
CA LEU A 55 0.02 11.39 6.55
C LEU A 55 -1.13 12.36 6.79
N THR A 56 -1.15 13.44 6.00
CA THR A 56 -2.39 14.17 5.72
C THR A 56 -3.19 13.36 4.72
N GLN A 57 -4.39 12.93 5.09
CA GLN A 57 -5.23 12.07 4.26
C GLN A 57 -6.48 12.78 3.77
N ALA A 58 -6.90 12.43 2.56
CA ALA A 58 -8.17 12.86 2.01
C ALA A 58 -9.35 12.42 2.87
N LYS A 59 -10.29 13.33 3.12
CA LYS A 59 -11.52 13.10 3.90
C LYS A 59 -12.76 12.95 3.00
N VAL A 60 -12.56 12.87 1.68
CA VAL A 60 -13.57 12.65 0.65
C VAL A 60 -13.13 11.56 -0.30
N SER A 61 -14.06 10.97 -1.04
CA SER A 61 -13.78 9.84 -1.93
C SER A 61 -13.34 10.23 -3.34
N HIS A 62 -13.75 11.43 -3.82
CA HIS A 62 -13.40 11.92 -5.15
C HIS A 62 -13.50 13.44 -5.17
N ALA A 63 -12.42 14.10 -5.53
CA ALA A 63 -12.36 15.56 -5.59
C ALA A 63 -11.20 16.05 -6.44
N ASN A 64 -11.29 17.27 -6.96
CA ASN A 64 -10.14 18.05 -7.40
C ASN A 64 -9.52 18.75 -6.19
N ILE A 65 -8.19 18.81 -6.14
CA ILE A 65 -7.46 19.58 -5.14
C ILE A 65 -7.19 20.96 -5.74
N LEU A 66 -7.71 22.01 -5.08
CA LEU A 66 -7.54 23.39 -5.52
C LEU A 66 -6.29 24.02 -4.92
N SER A 67 -6.02 23.75 -3.63
CA SER A 67 -4.81 24.21 -2.95
C SER A 67 -4.43 23.29 -1.77
N ILE A 68 -3.14 23.30 -1.43
CA ILE A 68 -2.58 22.64 -0.25
C ILE A 68 -1.74 23.70 0.47
N ASP A 69 -2.14 24.06 1.70
CA ASP A 69 -1.43 25.00 2.56
C ASP A 69 -0.81 24.26 3.75
N THR A 70 0.53 24.24 3.80
CA THR A 70 1.33 23.56 4.82
C THR A 70 1.85 24.52 5.90
N THR A 71 1.58 25.82 5.78
CA THR A 71 2.20 26.88 6.59
C THR A 71 1.99 26.69 8.10
N GLU A 72 0.77 26.34 8.50
CA GLU A 72 0.47 26.09 9.91
C GLU A 72 1.20 24.86 10.43
N ALA A 73 1.17 23.77 9.68
CA ALA A 73 1.82 22.51 10.02
C ALA A 73 3.34 22.65 10.15
N GLU A 74 3.98 23.38 9.24
CA GLU A 74 5.42 23.62 9.26
C GLU A 74 5.88 24.45 10.48
N GLY A 75 5.00 25.30 11.02
CA GLY A 75 5.27 26.10 12.21
C GLY A 75 5.05 25.37 13.55
N MET A 76 4.56 24.14 13.53
CA MET A 76 4.23 23.40 14.76
C MET A 76 5.48 22.85 15.47
N PRO A 77 5.44 22.72 16.81
CA PRO A 77 6.55 22.17 17.58
C PRO A 77 6.94 20.76 17.12
N GLY A 78 8.24 20.50 17.03
CA GLY A 78 8.78 19.19 16.69
C GLY A 78 8.70 18.82 15.22
N VAL A 79 8.03 19.62 14.38
CA VAL A 79 7.96 19.38 12.92
C VAL A 79 9.29 19.73 12.28
N PHE A 80 9.82 18.77 11.54
CA PHE A 80 11.04 18.96 10.76
C PHE A 80 10.74 19.46 9.35
N ARG A 81 9.74 18.84 8.68
CA ARG A 81 9.31 19.23 7.34
C ARG A 81 7.94 18.64 7.01
N VAL A 82 7.19 19.35 6.18
CA VAL A 82 6.03 18.82 5.45
C VAL A 82 6.43 18.59 4.00
N ILE A 83 6.19 17.38 3.48
CA ILE A 83 6.51 16.95 2.12
C ILE A 83 5.21 16.84 1.34
N THR A 84 5.16 17.47 0.18
CA THR A 84 4.07 17.39 -0.78
C THR A 84 4.55 16.79 -2.11
N ALA A 85 3.64 16.55 -3.04
CA ALA A 85 3.99 16.11 -4.38
C ALA A 85 4.95 17.08 -5.11
N LYS A 86 4.90 18.39 -4.78
CA LYS A 86 5.84 19.38 -5.32
C LYS A 86 7.28 19.08 -4.92
N ASP A 87 7.50 18.65 -3.68
CA ASP A 87 8.83 18.28 -3.18
C ASP A 87 9.35 17.03 -3.87
N ILE A 88 8.50 16.02 -4.09
CA ILE A 88 8.86 14.80 -4.82
C ILE A 88 9.27 15.15 -6.26
N LYS A 89 8.48 15.98 -6.95
CA LYS A 89 8.76 16.45 -8.32
C LYS A 89 10.05 17.28 -8.38
N ALA A 90 10.28 18.15 -7.40
CA ALA A 90 11.50 18.94 -7.28
C ALA A 90 12.75 18.08 -7.01
N ALA A 91 12.59 16.94 -6.33
CA ALA A 91 13.65 15.95 -6.11
C ALA A 91 13.89 15.01 -7.32
N GLY A 92 13.20 15.24 -8.45
CA GLY A 92 13.33 14.49 -9.69
C GLY A 92 12.37 13.30 -9.84
N GLY A 93 11.43 13.13 -8.92
CA GLY A 93 10.42 12.07 -8.98
C GLY A 93 9.22 12.44 -9.87
N THR A 94 8.61 11.44 -10.48
CA THR A 94 7.36 11.62 -11.25
C THR A 94 6.12 11.72 -10.37
N ASN A 95 6.24 11.42 -9.09
CA ASN A 95 5.14 11.30 -8.13
C ASN A 95 4.12 10.20 -8.47
N LYS A 96 4.50 9.22 -9.28
CA LYS A 96 3.61 8.13 -9.74
C LYS A 96 4.13 6.77 -9.32
N ILE A 97 3.26 5.94 -8.79
CA ILE A 97 3.52 4.52 -8.59
C ILE A 97 3.04 3.81 -9.85
N ASN A 98 3.97 3.26 -10.60
CA ASN A 98 3.66 2.55 -11.84
C ASN A 98 2.83 1.31 -11.57
N GLY A 99 1.95 0.97 -12.51
CA GLY A 99 1.12 -0.24 -12.42
C GLY A 99 1.94 -1.52 -12.41
N LEU A 100 1.31 -2.63 -12.07
CA LEU A 100 1.94 -3.95 -12.07
C LEU A 100 2.55 -4.25 -13.44
N VAL A 101 3.87 -4.36 -13.47
CA VAL A 101 4.66 -4.71 -14.67
C VAL A 101 4.24 -6.04 -15.31
N MET A 102 3.46 -6.86 -14.56
CA MET A 102 2.97 -8.16 -14.99
C MET A 102 1.66 -8.11 -15.78
N LEU A 103 0.98 -6.97 -15.84
CA LEU A 103 -0.20 -6.84 -16.68
C LEU A 103 0.22 -6.66 -18.14
N PRO A 104 -0.41 -7.38 -19.09
CA PRO A 104 -0.10 -7.24 -20.51
C PRO A 104 -0.25 -5.77 -20.96
N LYS A 105 0.67 -5.30 -21.82
CA LYS A 105 0.67 -3.92 -22.34
C LYS A 105 -0.60 -3.48 -23.07
N HIS A 106 -1.46 -4.43 -23.47
CA HIS A 106 -2.75 -4.11 -24.05
C HIS A 106 -3.81 -3.70 -23.02
N ASN A 107 -3.55 -3.91 -21.75
CA ASN A 107 -4.32 -3.28 -20.71
C ASN A 107 -3.94 -1.81 -20.72
N LYS A 108 -4.84 -0.94 -21.07
CA LYS A 108 -4.67 0.51 -21.06
C LYS A 108 -4.47 0.97 -19.61
N THR A 109 -3.28 0.73 -19.06
CA THR A 109 -2.94 1.10 -17.67
C THR A 109 -2.32 2.47 -17.58
N ASP A 110 -1.94 3.06 -18.71
CA ASP A 110 -1.44 4.44 -18.75
C ASP A 110 -2.58 5.39 -18.34
N GLY A 111 -2.33 6.18 -17.29
CA GLY A 111 -3.33 7.08 -16.72
C GLY A 111 -4.01 6.55 -15.44
N PHE A 112 -3.68 5.33 -15.01
CA PHE A 112 -4.15 4.75 -13.75
C PHE A 112 -3.08 4.70 -12.66
N GLU A 113 -1.93 5.29 -12.91
CA GLU A 113 -0.86 5.30 -11.93
C GLU A 113 -1.34 6.02 -10.67
N ARG A 114 -1.19 5.35 -9.54
CA ARG A 114 -1.51 5.95 -8.26
C ARG A 114 -0.46 7.03 -7.93
N PRO A 115 -0.85 8.25 -7.57
CA PRO A 115 0.11 9.23 -7.08
C PRO A 115 0.74 8.74 -5.77
N VAL A 116 2.02 9.05 -5.54
CA VAL A 116 2.66 8.87 -4.23
C VAL A 116 1.96 9.79 -3.23
N LEU A 117 1.79 11.06 -3.61
CA LEU A 117 1.00 12.06 -2.89
C LEU A 117 0.05 12.76 -3.88
N CYS A 118 -1.22 12.85 -3.53
CA CYS A 118 -2.20 13.55 -4.36
C CYS A 118 -1.94 15.05 -4.36
N ASP A 119 -1.89 15.67 -5.54
CA ASP A 119 -1.69 17.11 -5.72
C ASP A 119 -2.74 17.78 -6.63
N GLU A 120 -3.38 17.03 -7.51
CA GLU A 120 -4.40 17.54 -8.42
C GLU A 120 -5.77 16.92 -8.17
N LYS A 121 -5.79 15.64 -7.80
CA LYS A 121 -7.03 14.87 -7.67
C LYS A 121 -6.95 13.83 -6.56
N ILE A 122 -8.07 13.64 -5.86
CA ILE A 122 -8.32 12.59 -4.88
C ILE A 122 -9.14 11.49 -5.56
N PHE A 123 -8.69 10.24 -5.47
CA PHE A 123 -9.30 9.09 -6.12
C PHE A 123 -10.01 8.15 -5.13
N GLN A 124 -9.68 8.24 -3.85
CA GLN A 124 -10.36 7.48 -2.79
C GLN A 124 -10.25 8.18 -1.44
N PHE A 125 -11.21 7.91 -0.57
CA PHE A 125 -11.12 8.30 0.83
C PHE A 125 -9.85 7.74 1.46
N GLY A 126 -9.06 8.61 2.08
CA GLY A 126 -7.81 8.23 2.74
C GLY A 126 -6.56 8.34 1.86
N ASP A 127 -6.65 8.79 0.60
CA ASP A 127 -5.46 9.05 -0.20
C ASP A 127 -4.50 10.02 0.50
N ALA A 128 -3.19 9.76 0.36
CA ALA A 128 -2.17 10.60 0.97
C ALA A 128 -1.98 11.89 0.16
N ILE A 129 -2.01 13.04 0.84
CA ILE A 129 -1.84 14.39 0.26
C ILE A 129 -0.49 14.98 0.66
N ALA A 130 -0.09 14.80 1.91
CA ALA A 130 1.21 15.23 2.40
C ALA A 130 1.79 14.22 3.40
N ILE A 131 3.11 14.23 3.55
CA ILE A 131 3.85 13.52 4.59
C ILE A 131 4.39 14.57 5.55
N VAL A 132 4.08 14.45 6.82
CA VAL A 132 4.71 15.26 7.87
C VAL A 132 5.79 14.44 8.55
N ALA A 133 6.99 15.00 8.66
CA ALA A 133 8.12 14.43 9.39
C ALA A 133 8.36 15.25 10.66
N ALA A 134 8.34 14.59 11.81
CA ALA A 134 8.54 15.22 13.11
C ALA A 134 9.42 14.35 14.03
N ASP A 135 9.80 14.92 15.17
CA ASP A 135 10.60 14.24 16.21
C ASP A 135 9.82 13.13 16.92
N THR A 136 8.50 13.27 17.05
CA THR A 136 7.60 12.28 17.64
C THR A 136 6.41 11.97 16.73
N GLU A 137 5.78 10.83 16.95
CA GLU A 137 4.57 10.44 16.22
C GLU A 137 3.40 11.40 16.55
N GLU A 138 3.31 11.87 17.78
CA GLU A 138 2.28 12.81 18.25
C GLU A 138 2.39 14.14 17.51
N HIS A 139 3.59 14.71 17.43
CA HIS A 139 3.83 15.94 16.67
C HIS A 139 3.56 15.74 15.18
N ALA A 140 4.01 14.64 14.60
CA ALA A 140 3.75 14.33 13.18
C ALA A 140 2.25 14.24 12.88
N ARG A 141 1.47 13.56 13.73
CA ARG A 141 0.02 13.42 13.55
C ARG A 141 -0.72 14.73 13.73
N ALA A 142 -0.39 15.50 14.80
CA ALA A 142 -1.01 16.79 15.03
C ALA A 142 -0.76 17.76 13.86
N ALA A 143 0.45 17.79 13.34
CA ALA A 143 0.77 18.63 12.19
C ALA A 143 0.16 18.13 10.88
N ALA A 144 0.02 16.81 10.69
CA ALA A 144 -0.67 16.26 9.54
C ALA A 144 -2.16 16.65 9.49
N ASP A 145 -2.80 16.78 10.65
CA ASP A 145 -4.17 17.27 10.76
C ASP A 145 -4.30 18.80 10.56
N ALA A 146 -3.20 19.56 10.73
CA ALA A 146 -3.16 21.02 10.55
C ALA A 146 -2.93 21.45 9.08
N VAL A 147 -2.54 20.54 8.20
CA VAL A 147 -2.43 20.82 6.75
C VAL A 147 -3.82 21.11 6.20
N LYS A 148 -3.99 22.27 5.55
CA LYS A 148 -5.26 22.70 4.97
C LYS A 148 -5.29 22.32 3.49
N VAL A 149 -6.40 21.70 3.07
CA VAL A 149 -6.62 21.29 1.68
C VAL A 149 -7.94 21.85 1.21
N GLU A 150 -7.90 22.70 0.21
CA GLU A 150 -9.10 23.15 -0.51
C GLU A 150 -9.42 22.17 -1.62
N ILE A 151 -10.69 21.79 -1.72
CA ILE A 151 -11.15 20.80 -2.68
C ILE A 151 -12.46 21.25 -3.37
N GLU A 152 -12.65 20.70 -4.56
CA GLU A 152 -13.92 20.68 -5.25
C GLU A 152 -14.40 19.23 -5.34
N GLU A 153 -15.45 18.88 -4.61
CA GLU A 153 -15.95 17.50 -4.59
C GLU A 153 -16.54 17.10 -5.94
N LEU A 154 -16.27 15.87 -6.35
CA LEU A 154 -16.75 15.25 -7.58
C LEU A 154 -17.65 14.04 -7.24
N PRO A 155 -18.51 13.61 -8.20
CA PRO A 155 -19.30 12.40 -8.03
C PRO A 155 -18.43 11.21 -7.66
N ALA A 156 -18.82 10.49 -6.60
CA ALA A 156 -18.12 9.30 -6.12
C ALA A 156 -18.99 8.07 -6.32
N TYR A 157 -18.42 7.01 -6.89
CA TYR A 157 -19.11 5.77 -7.21
C TYR A 157 -18.72 4.68 -6.19
N MET A 158 -19.73 4.11 -5.52
CA MET A 158 -19.52 3.11 -4.49
C MET A 158 -19.59 1.67 -5.00
N ASN A 159 -20.07 1.48 -6.23
CA ASN A 159 -20.11 0.18 -6.89
C ASN A 159 -19.71 0.30 -8.38
N ALA A 160 -19.40 -0.84 -8.99
CA ALA A 160 -18.92 -0.89 -10.37
C ALA A 160 -20.03 -0.50 -11.39
N MET A 161 -21.28 -0.85 -11.12
CA MET A 161 -22.38 -0.60 -12.06
C MET A 161 -22.66 0.89 -12.21
N ASP A 162 -22.64 1.63 -11.07
CA ASP A 162 -22.78 3.09 -11.11
C ASP A 162 -21.59 3.76 -11.83
N ALA A 163 -20.38 3.21 -11.64
CA ALA A 163 -19.16 3.75 -12.23
C ALA A 163 -19.10 3.59 -13.77
N ILE A 164 -19.77 2.59 -14.33
CA ILE A 164 -19.81 2.33 -15.78
C ILE A 164 -21.12 2.79 -16.44
N ALA A 165 -22.00 3.44 -15.69
CA ALA A 165 -23.23 4.01 -16.26
C ALA A 165 -22.91 5.01 -17.38
N PRO A 166 -23.75 5.13 -18.42
CA PRO A 166 -23.45 5.99 -19.57
C PRO A 166 -23.22 7.47 -19.26
N ASP A 167 -23.78 7.96 -18.15
CA ASP A 167 -23.67 9.32 -17.65
C ASP A 167 -22.67 9.49 -16.50
N ALA A 168 -21.93 8.42 -16.19
CA ALA A 168 -20.93 8.47 -15.13
C ALA A 168 -19.76 9.39 -15.53
N ALA A 169 -19.33 10.24 -14.60
CA ALA A 169 -18.14 11.06 -14.78
C ALA A 169 -16.87 10.20 -14.80
N GLU A 170 -15.88 10.60 -15.60
CA GLU A 170 -14.57 9.95 -15.62
C GLU A 170 -13.87 10.04 -14.25
N ILE A 171 -13.47 8.89 -13.71
CA ILE A 171 -12.69 8.83 -12.47
C ILE A 171 -11.26 9.25 -12.78
N HIS A 172 -10.65 8.67 -13.81
CA HIS A 172 -9.31 9.01 -14.29
C HIS A 172 -9.41 9.82 -15.57
N PRO A 173 -8.88 11.05 -15.63
CA PRO A 173 -9.00 11.92 -16.79
C PRO A 173 -8.49 11.26 -18.09
N GLY A 174 -9.33 11.21 -19.10
CA GLY A 174 -8.99 10.63 -20.40
C GLY A 174 -8.96 9.10 -20.45
N VAL A 175 -9.40 8.43 -19.39
CA VAL A 175 -9.43 6.96 -19.32
C VAL A 175 -10.86 6.51 -19.03
N PRO A 176 -11.47 5.63 -19.87
CA PRO A 176 -12.79 5.10 -19.61
C PRO A 176 -12.88 4.39 -18.26
N ASN A 177 -13.98 4.55 -17.52
CA ASN A 177 -14.20 3.84 -16.27
C ASN A 177 -14.22 2.31 -16.46
N ALA A 178 -14.75 1.83 -17.61
CA ALA A 178 -14.57 0.44 -18.07
C ALA A 178 -13.26 0.33 -18.87
N PHE A 179 -12.14 0.20 -18.19
CA PHE A 179 -10.81 0.26 -18.81
C PHE A 179 -10.28 -1.08 -19.32
N PHE A 180 -10.90 -2.19 -18.92
CA PHE A 180 -10.43 -3.52 -19.29
C PHE A 180 -11.60 -4.47 -19.48
N GLU A 181 -11.60 -5.16 -20.61
CA GLU A 181 -12.53 -6.24 -20.90
C GLU A 181 -11.74 -7.44 -21.41
N THR A 182 -12.07 -8.61 -20.92
CA THR A 182 -11.46 -9.85 -21.39
C THR A 182 -12.47 -10.98 -21.38
N ASN A 183 -12.39 -11.82 -22.42
CA ASN A 183 -13.15 -13.06 -22.51
C ASN A 183 -12.21 -14.23 -22.18
N CYS A 184 -12.61 -15.07 -21.24
CA CYS A 184 -11.94 -16.33 -20.95
C CYS A 184 -12.82 -17.47 -21.47
N ILE A 185 -12.54 -17.89 -22.72
CA ILE A 185 -13.26 -18.98 -23.37
C ILE A 185 -12.35 -20.22 -23.37
N LYS A 186 -12.87 -21.34 -22.88
CA LYS A 186 -12.16 -22.62 -22.87
C LYS A 186 -13.07 -23.71 -23.44
N GLY A 187 -12.61 -24.33 -24.50
CA GLY A 187 -13.37 -25.40 -25.20
C GLY A 187 -14.02 -24.92 -26.50
N PRO A 188 -14.82 -25.76 -27.15
CA PRO A 188 -15.59 -25.38 -28.34
C PRO A 188 -16.64 -24.32 -27.99
N ASP A 189 -17.12 -23.63 -29.00
CA ASP A 189 -18.22 -22.69 -28.87
C ASP A 189 -19.39 -23.36 -28.15
N PHE A 190 -19.86 -22.68 -27.11
CA PHE A 190 -20.91 -23.20 -26.26
C PHE A 190 -22.19 -22.43 -26.55
N ASP A 191 -23.24 -23.17 -26.94
CA ASP A 191 -24.55 -22.61 -27.24
C ASP A 191 -25.48 -22.79 -26.03
N TRP A 192 -25.70 -21.71 -25.28
CA TRP A 192 -26.59 -21.69 -24.13
C TRP A 192 -28.04 -22.04 -24.51
N ASP A 193 -28.50 -21.61 -25.69
CA ASP A 193 -29.86 -21.84 -26.14
C ASP A 193 -30.13 -23.32 -26.42
N SER A 194 -29.10 -24.14 -26.61
CA SER A 194 -29.20 -25.58 -26.75
C SER A 194 -29.47 -26.33 -25.44
N ILE A 195 -29.32 -25.69 -24.30
CA ILE A 195 -29.54 -26.30 -22.99
C ILE A 195 -30.99 -26.05 -22.54
N PRO A 196 -31.74 -27.10 -22.17
CA PRO A 196 -33.08 -26.93 -21.65
C PRO A 196 -33.11 -26.03 -20.39
N ASP A 197 -34.08 -25.12 -20.28
CA ASP A 197 -34.26 -24.24 -19.12
C ASP A 197 -34.24 -24.96 -17.77
N SER A 198 -34.74 -26.20 -17.75
CA SER A 198 -34.74 -27.07 -16.56
C SER A 198 -33.33 -27.47 -16.06
N GLN A 199 -32.31 -27.25 -16.90
CA GLN A 199 -30.90 -27.54 -16.61
C GLN A 199 -30.07 -26.24 -16.42
N GLN A 200 -30.69 -25.08 -16.57
CA GLN A 200 -30.05 -23.80 -16.39
C GLN A 200 -30.42 -23.24 -15.01
N VAL A 201 -29.45 -22.57 -14.37
CA VAL A 201 -29.63 -21.81 -13.13
C VAL A 201 -28.93 -20.47 -13.33
N GLU A 202 -29.69 -19.38 -13.21
CA GLU A 202 -29.17 -18.03 -13.20
C GLU A 202 -29.05 -17.52 -11.76
N ILE A 203 -27.89 -16.94 -11.41
CA ILE A 203 -27.62 -16.44 -10.07
C ILE A 203 -26.92 -15.10 -10.18
N GLU A 204 -27.52 -14.09 -9.62
CA GLU A 204 -26.87 -12.81 -9.43
C GLU A 204 -26.26 -12.71 -8.03
N SER A 205 -25.04 -12.22 -7.93
CA SER A 205 -24.41 -11.97 -6.64
C SER A 205 -23.57 -10.70 -6.66
N TYR A 206 -23.51 -10.02 -5.52
CA TYR A 206 -22.70 -8.82 -5.32
C TYR A 206 -21.76 -9.00 -4.13
N CYS A 207 -20.49 -8.77 -4.34
CA CYS A 207 -19.51 -8.68 -3.27
C CYS A 207 -19.07 -7.22 -3.10
N SER A 208 -19.26 -6.66 -1.91
CA SER A 208 -18.83 -5.30 -1.60
C SER A 208 -17.31 -5.17 -1.53
N ARG A 209 -16.82 -3.94 -1.69
CA ARG A 209 -15.42 -3.59 -1.43
C ARG A 209 -15.07 -3.86 0.03
N GLN A 210 -13.93 -4.50 0.29
CA GLN A 210 -13.51 -4.87 1.64
C GLN A 210 -12.04 -4.51 1.88
N PRO A 211 -11.71 -3.91 3.06
CA PRO A 211 -10.32 -3.79 3.50
C PRO A 211 -9.78 -5.16 3.90
N HIS A 212 -8.48 -5.34 3.78
CA HIS A 212 -7.82 -6.61 4.12
C HIS A 212 -7.74 -6.88 5.63
N LEU A 213 -7.80 -5.83 6.46
CA LEU A 213 -7.84 -5.89 7.93
C LEU A 213 -6.81 -6.86 8.54
N HIS A 214 -5.60 -6.88 8.01
CA HIS A 214 -4.51 -7.61 8.66
C HIS A 214 -4.20 -7.01 10.03
N LEU A 215 -3.83 -7.87 10.98
CA LEU A 215 -3.64 -7.47 12.38
C LEU A 215 -2.50 -6.47 12.54
N GLU A 216 -1.37 -6.68 11.87
CA GLU A 216 -0.29 -5.71 11.78
C GLU A 216 -0.66 -4.64 10.74
N PRO A 217 -0.78 -3.35 11.11
CA PRO A 217 -0.98 -2.27 10.17
C PRO A 217 0.16 -2.19 9.15
N ASP A 218 -0.02 -1.41 8.11
CA ASP A 218 1.08 -1.11 7.21
C ASP A 218 2.13 -0.27 7.93
N CYS A 219 3.40 -0.64 7.77
CA CYS A 219 4.50 -0.06 8.51
C CYS A 219 5.82 -0.27 7.80
N GLY A 220 6.81 0.52 8.17
CA GLY A 220 8.18 0.40 7.71
C GLY A 220 9.06 1.54 8.19
N TYR A 221 10.31 1.47 7.81
CA TYR A 221 11.30 2.50 8.07
C TYR A 221 12.32 2.54 6.93
N GLY A 222 13.05 3.64 6.83
CA GLY A 222 14.05 3.80 5.79
C GLY A 222 15.17 4.74 6.20
N TYR A 223 16.29 4.61 5.53
CA TYR A 223 17.51 5.39 5.76
C TYR A 223 18.42 5.31 4.53
N ILE A 224 19.43 6.15 4.50
CA ILE A 224 20.55 6.02 3.54
C ILE A 224 21.60 5.14 4.21
N ASP A 225 21.92 4.00 3.58
CA ASP A 225 22.89 3.05 4.15
C ASP A 225 24.34 3.45 3.86
N GLU A 226 25.30 2.62 4.33
CA GLU A 226 26.74 2.87 4.21
C GLU A 226 27.23 2.93 2.75
N ASP A 227 26.50 2.29 1.83
CA ASP A 227 26.76 2.30 0.38
C ASP A 227 26.13 3.53 -0.31
N GLY A 228 25.41 4.37 0.44
CA GLY A 228 24.69 5.53 -0.07
C GLY A 228 23.36 5.18 -0.74
N MET A 229 22.86 3.96 -0.58
CA MET A 229 21.59 3.51 -1.12
C MET A 229 20.42 3.92 -0.20
N ILE A 230 19.30 4.30 -0.79
CA ILE A 230 18.05 4.44 -0.06
C ILE A 230 17.52 3.04 0.24
N THR A 231 17.61 2.66 1.50
CA THR A 231 17.17 1.36 2.00
C THR A 231 15.86 1.51 2.74
N VAL A 232 14.81 0.79 2.27
CA VAL A 232 13.48 0.78 2.83
C VAL A 232 13.17 -0.60 3.38
N HIS A 233 13.00 -0.70 4.68
CA HIS A 233 12.51 -1.90 5.35
C HIS A 233 10.99 -1.83 5.46
N SER A 234 10.31 -2.81 4.90
CA SER A 234 8.85 -2.80 4.81
C SER A 234 8.26 -4.21 4.86
N LYS A 235 6.96 -4.26 4.73
CA LYS A 235 6.16 -5.48 4.62
C LYS A 235 6.13 -6.09 3.22
N SER A 236 6.84 -5.51 2.26
CA SER A 236 6.78 -5.92 0.85
C SER A 236 6.95 -7.43 0.66
N ILE A 237 6.01 -8.06 -0.04
CA ILE A 237 6.09 -9.48 -0.42
C ILE A 237 6.52 -9.68 -1.88
N GLY A 238 6.90 -8.60 -2.54
CA GLY A 238 7.34 -8.58 -3.94
C GLY A 238 8.48 -7.59 -4.18
N ILE A 239 9.55 -7.63 -3.41
CA ILE A 239 10.61 -6.62 -3.40
C ILE A 239 11.15 -6.28 -4.80
N HIS A 240 11.43 -7.29 -5.63
CA HIS A 240 11.94 -7.09 -6.99
C HIS A 240 10.91 -6.52 -7.96
N LEU A 241 9.62 -6.69 -7.68
CA LEU A 241 8.54 -6.06 -8.45
C LEU A 241 8.30 -4.63 -7.99
N HIS A 242 8.40 -4.38 -6.70
CA HIS A 242 8.08 -3.09 -6.11
C HIS A 242 9.12 -2.03 -6.43
N MET A 243 10.40 -2.39 -6.53
CA MET A 243 11.48 -1.45 -6.87
C MET A 243 11.20 -0.69 -8.18
N PRO A 244 10.98 -1.36 -9.34
CA PRO A 244 10.70 -0.63 -10.59
C PRO A 244 9.36 0.10 -10.59
N MET A 245 8.41 -0.26 -9.73
CA MET A 245 7.13 0.44 -9.63
C MET A 245 7.26 1.82 -8.98
N ILE A 246 8.22 2.01 -8.08
CA ILE A 246 8.35 3.24 -7.29
C ILE A 246 9.59 4.08 -7.60
N ALA A 247 10.63 3.51 -8.20
CA ALA A 247 11.92 4.16 -8.42
C ALA A 247 11.78 5.52 -9.11
N ASP A 248 11.13 5.56 -10.28
CA ASP A 248 10.87 6.80 -11.02
C ASP A 248 9.92 7.72 -10.25
N GLY A 249 8.95 7.14 -9.55
CA GLY A 249 7.96 7.87 -8.75
C GLY A 249 8.59 8.74 -7.69
N ILE A 250 9.61 8.22 -7.01
CA ILE A 250 10.32 8.90 -5.93
C ILE A 250 11.64 9.56 -6.37
N GLY A 251 11.99 9.47 -7.66
CA GLY A 251 13.20 10.07 -8.22
C GLY A 251 14.50 9.41 -7.76
N VAL A 252 14.48 8.09 -7.55
CA VAL A 252 15.65 7.31 -7.14
C VAL A 252 15.98 6.30 -8.23
N PRO A 253 17.19 6.31 -8.81
CA PRO A 253 17.64 5.27 -9.72
C PRO A 253 17.51 3.89 -9.06
N MET A 254 17.06 2.89 -9.84
CA MET A 254 16.75 1.56 -9.29
C MET A 254 17.97 0.90 -8.63
N GLU A 255 19.17 1.17 -9.14
CA GLU A 255 20.44 0.72 -8.58
C GLU A 255 20.80 1.36 -7.23
N ASN A 256 20.17 2.48 -6.89
CA ASN A 256 20.34 3.19 -5.62
C ASN A 256 19.18 2.98 -4.65
N LEU A 257 18.24 2.09 -4.98
CA LEU A 257 17.11 1.74 -4.15
C LEU A 257 17.22 0.28 -3.67
N ARG A 258 17.06 0.05 -2.39
CA ARG A 258 17.01 -1.28 -1.78
C ARG A 258 15.72 -1.42 -0.98
N ILE A 259 14.96 -2.48 -1.25
CA ILE A 259 13.79 -2.86 -0.42
C ILE A 259 14.14 -4.13 0.35
N VAL A 260 13.97 -4.11 1.66
CA VAL A 260 14.18 -5.24 2.56
C VAL A 260 12.85 -5.65 3.15
N GLN A 261 12.53 -6.95 3.05
CA GLN A 261 11.31 -7.48 3.60
C GLN A 261 11.43 -7.74 5.09
N ASN A 262 10.58 -7.10 5.89
CA ASN A 262 10.41 -7.40 7.31
C ASN A 262 9.49 -8.60 7.52
N HIS A 263 9.49 -9.15 8.73
CA HIS A 263 8.47 -10.12 9.13
C HIS A 263 7.10 -9.46 9.16
N ALA A 264 6.15 -10.02 8.40
CA ALA A 264 4.84 -9.43 8.24
C ALA A 264 3.78 -10.16 9.09
N GLY A 265 3.02 -9.39 9.87
CA GLY A 265 1.90 -9.86 10.68
C GLY A 265 0.58 -9.99 9.90
N GLY A 266 0.66 -10.59 8.70
CA GLY A 266 -0.47 -10.79 7.80
C GLY A 266 -0.39 -9.89 6.57
N THR A 267 -0.90 -10.36 5.44
CA THR A 267 -0.92 -9.60 4.18
C THR A 267 -2.29 -9.63 3.50
N PHE A 268 -2.91 -10.80 3.42
CA PHE A 268 -4.17 -11.06 2.70
C PHE A 268 -4.20 -10.50 1.27
N GLY A 269 -3.01 -10.37 0.64
CA GLY A 269 -2.82 -9.83 -0.70
C GLY A 269 -2.48 -8.34 -0.78
N TYR A 270 -2.83 -7.51 0.21
CA TYR A 270 -2.56 -6.08 0.16
C TYR A 270 -1.06 -5.75 0.12
N LYS A 271 -0.26 -6.39 0.97
CA LYS A 271 1.19 -6.10 1.07
C LYS A 271 1.98 -6.46 -0.20
N PHE A 272 1.28 -6.60 -1.31
CA PHE A 272 1.78 -6.68 -2.67
C PHE A 272 1.69 -5.32 -3.40
N SER A 273 1.29 -4.25 -2.73
CA SER A 273 1.24 -2.89 -3.26
C SER A 273 2.33 -2.03 -2.60
N PRO A 274 3.22 -1.36 -3.36
CA PRO A 274 4.38 -0.66 -2.80
C PRO A 274 4.08 0.77 -2.34
N THR A 275 2.86 1.02 -1.86
CA THR A 275 2.44 2.38 -1.49
C THR A 275 3.18 2.92 -0.29
N ASN A 276 3.43 2.08 0.73
CA ASN A 276 4.16 2.47 1.92
C ASN A 276 5.67 2.68 1.62
N GLU A 277 6.23 1.80 0.78
CA GLU A 277 7.62 1.90 0.32
C GLU A 277 7.87 3.19 -0.46
N ALA A 278 6.91 3.63 -1.28
CA ALA A 278 7.01 4.89 -2.01
C ALA A 278 7.01 6.09 -1.06
N LEU A 279 6.15 6.11 -0.03
CA LEU A 279 6.10 7.18 0.97
C LEU A 279 7.41 7.26 1.76
N ILE A 280 7.90 6.12 2.27
CA ILE A 280 9.12 6.05 3.05
C ILE A 280 10.34 6.42 2.17
N GLY A 281 10.43 5.86 0.97
CA GLY A 281 11.53 6.13 0.04
C GLY A 281 11.59 7.60 -0.38
N ALA A 282 10.44 8.23 -0.67
CA ALA A 282 10.35 9.66 -0.96
C ALA A 282 10.80 10.51 0.23
N ALA A 283 10.36 10.15 1.44
CA ALA A 283 10.75 10.86 2.66
C ALA A 283 12.27 10.76 2.92
N VAL A 284 12.86 9.57 2.80
CA VAL A 284 14.32 9.39 2.94
C VAL A 284 15.08 10.23 1.92
N LYS A 285 14.63 10.20 0.65
CA LYS A 285 15.26 10.96 -0.44
C LYS A 285 15.28 12.46 -0.19
N ILE A 286 14.18 13.01 0.32
CA ILE A 286 14.00 14.45 0.50
C ILE A 286 14.63 14.94 1.82
N LEU A 287 14.55 14.13 2.87
CA LEU A 287 15.01 14.51 4.21
C LEU A 287 16.48 14.17 4.46
N GLU A 288 17.02 13.20 3.72
CA GLU A 288 18.36 12.62 3.92
C GLU A 288 18.59 12.15 5.37
N ARG A 289 17.54 11.64 6.01
CA ARG A 289 17.53 11.20 7.41
C ARG A 289 16.78 9.89 7.56
N PRO A 290 17.09 9.11 8.61
CA PRO A 290 16.28 7.96 8.98
C PRO A 290 14.84 8.38 9.31
N VAL A 291 13.88 7.61 8.81
CA VAL A 291 12.45 7.84 9.01
C VAL A 291 11.74 6.54 9.36
N SER A 292 10.61 6.64 10.05
CA SER A 292 9.70 5.51 10.28
C SER A 292 8.25 5.93 10.11
N LEU A 293 7.45 5.02 9.55
CA LEU A 293 6.03 5.20 9.31
C LEU A 293 5.28 3.96 9.81
N VAL A 294 4.38 4.15 10.77
CA VAL A 294 3.51 3.10 11.28
C VAL A 294 2.07 3.61 11.25
N PHE A 295 1.21 2.95 10.49
CA PHE A 295 -0.19 3.34 10.42
C PHE A 295 -0.95 2.90 11.67
N ASN A 296 -1.93 3.71 12.08
CA ASN A 296 -3.00 3.22 12.94
C ASN A 296 -4.01 2.41 12.10
N GLN A 297 -4.95 1.72 12.75
CA GLN A 297 -5.92 0.89 12.03
C GLN A 297 -6.85 1.70 11.11
N PHE A 298 -7.18 2.93 11.46
CA PHE A 298 -7.99 3.80 10.61
C PHE A 298 -7.25 4.15 9.31
N GLN A 299 -5.98 4.56 9.40
CA GLN A 299 -5.13 4.83 8.24
C GLN A 299 -4.94 3.55 7.41
N ASN A 300 -4.74 2.43 8.08
CA ASN A 300 -4.61 1.13 7.41
C ASN A 300 -5.86 0.77 6.59
N ILE A 301 -7.06 1.02 7.13
CA ILE A 301 -8.33 0.76 6.43
C ILE A 301 -8.56 1.75 5.29
N THR A 302 -8.23 3.02 5.47
CA THR A 302 -8.59 4.08 4.53
C THR A 302 -7.58 4.23 3.39
N TYR A 303 -6.28 4.21 3.69
CA TYR A 303 -5.22 4.43 2.70
C TYR A 303 -4.88 3.18 1.89
N THR A 304 -4.85 2.01 2.55
CA THR A 304 -4.39 0.79 1.89
C THR A 304 -5.35 0.30 0.80
N GLY A 305 -4.85 -0.51 -0.12
CA GLY A 305 -5.68 -1.17 -1.12
C GLY A 305 -6.78 -2.01 -0.49
N LYS A 306 -7.87 -2.21 -1.23
CA LYS A 306 -9.01 -3.02 -0.81
C LYS A 306 -9.28 -4.10 -1.86
N ARG A 307 -9.90 -5.18 -1.44
CA ARG A 307 -10.48 -6.12 -2.38
C ARG A 307 -11.54 -5.38 -3.20
N SER A 308 -11.42 -5.44 -4.52
CA SER A 308 -12.39 -4.80 -5.41
C SER A 308 -13.79 -5.34 -5.20
N PRO A 309 -14.83 -4.51 -5.33
CA PRO A 309 -16.19 -5.02 -5.41
C PRO A 309 -16.36 -5.84 -6.70
N ALA A 310 -17.27 -6.78 -6.69
CA ALA A 310 -17.58 -7.58 -7.86
C ALA A 310 -19.10 -7.78 -7.97
N PHE A 311 -19.61 -7.58 -9.15
CA PHE A 311 -20.94 -8.02 -9.56
C PHE A 311 -20.77 -9.22 -10.46
N MET A 312 -21.52 -10.26 -10.23
CA MET A 312 -21.45 -11.54 -10.95
C MET A 312 -22.85 -11.97 -11.32
N ASN A 313 -23.02 -12.33 -12.56
CA ASN A 313 -24.22 -12.95 -13.12
C ASN A 313 -23.83 -14.22 -13.86
#